data_3e8489f9ad41e0054e95691e93f39cfd
#
_entry.id   3e8489f9ad41e0054e95691e93f39cfd
#
_cell.length_a   1.000
_cell.length_b   1.000
_cell.length_c   1.000
_cell.angle_alpha   90.00
_cell.angle_beta   90.00
_cell.angle_gamma   90.00
#
_symmetry.space_group_name_H-M   'P 1'
#
loop_
_entity.id
_entity.type
_entity.pdbx_description
1 polymer ?
#
loop_
_entity_poly.entity_id
_entity_poly.type
_entity_poly.pdbx_seq_one_letter_code
_entity_poly.pdbx_strand_id
1 'polypeptide(L)'
;MQQLNPSEISALIKQRISDLDTSATTKNEGTIVMVSDGIVRIHGLADAMYGEMIEFDGGLFGMALNLEQDSVGAVVLGNYLGLQEGQKARCTGRVLEVPVGPELLGRVVDALGNPIDGKGPLNAKLTDAVEKVAPGVIWRQSVDQPVQTGYKSVDTMIPVGRGQRELIIGDRQTGKTAMAIDAIIAQKNSGIKCIYVAVGQKQSTIANVVRKLEETGAMEYTTVVAAAAADPAAMQYLAPYGGCTMGEYFRDRGEDALIVYDDLSKQAVAYRQISLLLRRPPGREAYPGDVFYLHSRLLERASRVSADYVEQFTKGEVKGQTGSLTALPIIETQAGDVSAFVPTNVISITDGQIFLETSLFNAGIRPAVNAGISVSRVGGSAQTKIIKKLSGGIRTALAQYRELAAFAQFASDLDEATRKQLEHGQRVTELMKQKQYAPYSIADQAISIYASNEGYMTDVEVSKIVDFDIALIAYFRSEHADLMKQIDETGKYDKDIEAAIKAGVENFKATQTY
;
A
#
# COMPACT_ATOMS: atom_id res chain seq x y z
N MET A 1 12.39 42.29 -61.63
CA MET A 1 12.21 40.99 -61.01
C MET A 1 13.05 39.98 -61.77
N GLN A 2 14.22 39.60 -61.23
CA GLN A 2 15.00 38.55 -61.82
C GLN A 2 14.31 37.20 -61.61
N GLN A 3 13.91 36.56 -62.68
CA GLN A 3 13.41 35.18 -62.62
C GLN A 3 14.62 34.26 -62.27
N LEU A 4 14.58 33.66 -61.12
CA LEU A 4 15.55 32.65 -60.72
C LEU A 4 15.37 31.42 -61.64
N ASN A 5 16.49 31.01 -62.24
CA ASN A 5 16.54 29.87 -63.17
C ASN A 5 16.26 28.56 -62.38
N PRO A 6 15.45 27.62 -62.87
CA PRO A 6 15.15 26.35 -62.19
C PRO A 6 16.39 25.57 -61.75
N SER A 7 17.52 25.70 -62.46
CA SER A 7 18.79 25.10 -62.10
C SER A 7 19.45 25.75 -60.87
N GLU A 8 19.28 27.06 -60.67
CA GLU A 8 19.80 27.77 -59.51
C GLU A 8 18.97 27.47 -58.25
N ILE A 9 17.64 27.33 -58.40
CA ILE A 9 16.76 26.90 -57.31
C ILE A 9 17.11 25.47 -56.88
N SER A 10 17.36 24.57 -57.83
CA SER A 10 17.79 23.19 -57.55
C SER A 10 19.17 23.10 -56.90
N ALA A 11 20.10 23.97 -57.30
CA ALA A 11 21.41 24.06 -56.66
C ALA A 11 21.34 24.62 -55.24
N LEU A 12 20.54 25.66 -55.00
CA LEU A 12 20.29 26.24 -53.67
C LEU A 12 19.60 25.27 -52.72
N ILE A 13 18.66 24.48 -53.23
CA ILE A 13 17.99 23.43 -52.45
C ILE A 13 18.98 22.30 -52.12
N LYS A 14 19.79 21.86 -53.07
CA LYS A 14 20.83 20.86 -52.83
C LYS A 14 21.90 21.36 -51.85
N GLN A 15 22.31 22.61 -51.96
CA GLN A 15 23.27 23.20 -51.03
C GLN A 15 22.68 23.33 -49.62
N ARG A 16 21.41 23.75 -49.46
CA ARG A 16 20.72 23.76 -48.16
C ARG A 16 20.50 22.37 -47.60
N ILE A 17 20.28 21.35 -48.43
CA ILE A 17 20.15 19.96 -47.99
C ILE A 17 21.53 19.40 -47.56
N SER A 18 22.62 19.76 -48.25
CA SER A 18 23.98 19.32 -47.83
C SER A 18 24.52 20.06 -46.61
N ASP A 19 24.07 21.31 -46.39
CA ASP A 19 24.44 22.08 -45.20
C ASP A 19 23.58 21.74 -43.97
N LEU A 20 22.52 20.95 -44.14
CA LEU A 20 21.79 20.34 -43.05
C LEU A 20 22.50 19.07 -42.58
N ASP A 21 23.49 19.25 -41.75
CA ASP A 21 24.12 18.16 -41.00
C ASP A 21 23.20 17.76 -39.85
N THR A 22 22.01 17.27 -40.23
CA THR A 22 20.89 17.00 -39.31
C THR A 22 20.95 15.58 -38.72
N SER A 23 21.85 14.73 -39.20
CA SER A 23 21.82 13.31 -38.86
C SER A 23 22.28 12.96 -37.44
N ALA A 24 23.07 13.80 -36.80
CA ALA A 24 23.57 13.57 -35.44
C ALA A 24 22.75 14.32 -34.36
N THR A 25 22.19 15.50 -34.70
CA THR A 25 21.43 16.34 -33.76
C THR A 25 19.97 15.90 -33.61
N THR A 26 19.35 15.35 -34.65
CA THR A 26 17.94 14.93 -34.63
C THR A 26 17.68 13.65 -33.86
N LYS A 27 18.69 12.85 -33.55
CA LYS A 27 18.50 11.61 -32.78
C LYS A 27 18.26 11.85 -31.30
N ASN A 28 18.92 12.84 -30.71
CA ASN A 28 18.88 13.13 -29.28
C ASN A 28 18.22 14.48 -28.95
N GLU A 29 17.86 15.28 -29.96
CA GLU A 29 17.15 16.55 -29.78
C GLU A 29 15.89 16.56 -30.65
N GLY A 30 14.79 17.04 -30.07
CA GLY A 30 13.51 17.15 -30.72
C GLY A 30 12.87 18.52 -30.49
N THR A 31 11.73 18.74 -31.14
CA THR A 31 10.94 19.97 -31.01
C THR A 31 9.54 19.65 -30.53
N ILE A 32 9.06 20.38 -29.54
CA ILE A 32 7.70 20.24 -29.03
C ILE A 32 6.72 20.70 -30.12
N VAL A 33 5.83 19.81 -30.51
CA VAL A 33 4.80 20.08 -31.54
C VAL A 33 3.39 20.19 -30.95
N MET A 34 3.20 19.78 -29.70
CA MET A 34 1.93 19.90 -28.99
C MET A 34 2.17 19.89 -27.47
N VAL A 35 1.44 20.75 -26.75
CA VAL A 35 1.37 20.73 -25.29
C VAL A 35 -0.11 20.67 -24.91
N SER A 36 -0.52 19.68 -24.08
CA SER A 36 -1.89 19.54 -23.59
C SER A 36 -1.91 18.85 -22.23
N ASP A 37 -2.40 19.53 -21.21
CA ASP A 37 -2.64 18.99 -19.86
C ASP A 37 -1.48 18.17 -19.27
N GLY A 38 -0.24 18.70 -19.41
CA GLY A 38 0.96 18.03 -18.90
C GLY A 38 1.49 16.90 -19.77
N ILE A 39 0.92 16.70 -20.94
CA ILE A 39 1.45 15.81 -22.00
C ILE A 39 2.07 16.68 -23.09
N VAL A 40 3.24 16.29 -23.54
CA VAL A 40 3.91 16.91 -24.69
C VAL A 40 4.13 15.87 -25.78
N ARG A 41 3.93 16.30 -27.02
CA ARG A 41 4.33 15.54 -28.20
C ARG A 41 5.55 16.21 -28.79
N ILE A 42 6.59 15.44 -29.02
CA ILE A 42 7.89 15.92 -29.45
C ILE A 42 8.22 15.25 -30.80
N HIS A 43 8.47 16.02 -31.81
CA HIS A 43 8.95 15.52 -33.09
C HIS A 43 10.47 15.35 -33.03
N GLY A 44 10.96 14.22 -33.49
CA GLY A 44 12.37 13.82 -33.35
C GLY A 44 12.58 12.87 -32.17
N LEU A 45 13.71 12.90 -31.50
CA LEU A 45 14.11 12.01 -30.39
C LEU A 45 14.11 10.52 -30.82
N ALA A 46 14.70 10.22 -31.99
CA ALA A 46 14.66 8.86 -32.55
C ALA A 46 15.33 7.79 -31.66
N ASP A 47 16.24 8.20 -30.77
CA ASP A 47 16.96 7.30 -29.86
C ASP A 47 16.31 7.23 -28.46
N ALA A 48 15.17 7.91 -28.23
CA ALA A 48 14.51 7.90 -26.94
C ALA A 48 14.04 6.49 -26.54
N MET A 49 14.26 6.13 -25.29
CA MET A 49 13.80 4.87 -24.70
C MET A 49 12.50 5.08 -23.90
N TYR A 50 11.71 4.02 -23.79
CA TYR A 50 10.53 4.03 -22.91
C TYR A 50 10.96 4.25 -21.45
N GLY A 51 10.32 5.22 -20.77
CA GLY A 51 10.66 5.57 -19.39
C GLY A 51 11.89 6.48 -19.24
N GLU A 52 12.51 6.89 -20.35
CA GLU A 52 13.64 7.83 -20.32
C GLU A 52 13.21 9.22 -19.90
N MET A 53 14.06 9.89 -19.13
CA MET A 53 13.90 11.30 -18.80
C MET A 53 14.21 12.17 -20.02
N ILE A 54 13.29 13.05 -20.34
CA ILE A 54 13.43 14.08 -21.38
C ILE A 54 13.61 15.43 -20.70
N GLU A 55 14.66 16.15 -21.04
CA GLU A 55 14.92 17.51 -20.56
C GLU A 55 14.28 18.54 -21.49
N PHE A 56 13.54 19.47 -20.92
CA PHE A 56 12.98 20.63 -21.59
C PHE A 56 13.75 21.89 -21.26
N ASP A 57 13.61 22.92 -22.10
CA ASP A 57 14.17 24.22 -21.82
C ASP A 57 13.66 24.75 -20.45
N GLY A 58 14.58 25.35 -19.68
CA GLY A 58 14.26 25.84 -18.33
C GLY A 58 14.46 24.83 -17.20
N GLY A 59 15.03 23.64 -17.48
CA GLY A 59 15.37 22.64 -16.46
C GLY A 59 14.17 21.81 -15.98
N LEU A 60 13.08 21.80 -16.74
CA LEU A 60 11.94 20.93 -16.51
C LEU A 60 12.18 19.57 -17.16
N PHE A 61 11.71 18.50 -16.52
CA PHE A 61 11.85 17.15 -17.03
C PHE A 61 10.50 16.54 -17.37
N GLY A 62 10.51 15.60 -18.30
CA GLY A 62 9.40 14.72 -18.61
C GLY A 62 9.86 13.27 -18.69
N MET A 63 8.92 12.36 -18.86
CA MET A 63 9.18 10.93 -19.04
C MET A 63 8.54 10.46 -20.33
N ALA A 64 9.32 9.81 -21.20
CA ALA A 64 8.84 9.24 -22.46
C ALA A 64 7.92 8.03 -22.19
N LEU A 65 6.67 8.11 -22.65
CA LEU A 65 5.67 7.05 -22.46
C LEU A 65 5.12 6.47 -23.76
N ASN A 66 5.23 7.19 -24.86
CA ASN A 66 4.75 6.74 -26.15
C ASN A 66 5.83 6.97 -27.20
N LEU A 67 6.29 5.90 -27.81
CA LEU A 67 7.34 5.95 -28.85
C LEU A 67 6.67 5.64 -30.19
N GLU A 68 6.56 6.65 -31.05
CA GLU A 68 6.06 6.53 -32.42
C GLU A 68 7.21 6.72 -33.41
N GLN A 69 6.99 6.44 -34.68
CA GLN A 69 8.04 6.48 -35.68
C GLN A 69 8.71 7.87 -35.80
N ASP A 70 7.90 8.94 -35.74
CA ASP A 70 8.37 10.31 -35.95
C ASP A 70 8.19 11.21 -34.74
N SER A 71 7.65 10.69 -33.64
CA SER A 71 7.36 11.48 -32.44
C SER A 71 7.40 10.68 -31.17
N VAL A 72 7.68 11.38 -30.07
CA VAL A 72 7.66 10.85 -28.73
C VAL A 72 6.58 11.58 -27.92
N GLY A 73 5.70 10.81 -27.30
CA GLY A 73 4.75 11.32 -26.31
C GLY A 73 5.37 11.24 -24.92
N ALA A 74 5.56 12.37 -24.27
CA ALA A 74 6.11 12.43 -22.92
C ALA A 74 5.15 13.09 -21.94
N VAL A 75 5.18 12.65 -20.69
CA VAL A 75 4.47 13.26 -19.57
C VAL A 75 5.42 14.21 -18.84
N VAL A 76 4.96 15.42 -18.53
CA VAL A 76 5.77 16.43 -17.85
C VAL A 76 5.76 16.19 -16.33
N LEU A 77 6.94 16.21 -15.73
CA LEU A 77 7.16 16.00 -14.30
C LEU A 77 7.25 17.34 -13.57
N GLY A 78 6.15 18.05 -13.46
CA GLY A 78 6.08 19.34 -12.79
C GLY A 78 5.13 20.33 -13.45
N ASN A 79 5.36 21.63 -13.23
CA ASN A 79 4.52 22.68 -13.78
C ASN A 79 4.82 22.89 -15.26
N TYR A 80 3.92 22.46 -16.13
CA TYR A 80 4.03 22.53 -17.59
C TYR A 80 3.54 23.85 -18.21
N LEU A 81 3.01 24.79 -17.41
CA LEU A 81 2.41 26.03 -17.93
C LEU A 81 3.39 26.93 -18.70
N GLY A 82 4.70 26.76 -18.49
CA GLY A 82 5.74 27.49 -19.20
C GLY A 82 6.19 26.84 -20.52
N LEU A 83 5.74 25.62 -20.83
CA LEU A 83 6.09 24.94 -22.07
C LEU A 83 5.26 25.43 -23.24
N GLN A 84 5.93 25.63 -24.38
CA GLN A 84 5.30 26.10 -25.61
C GLN A 84 5.73 25.25 -26.82
N GLU A 85 4.88 25.19 -27.83
CA GLU A 85 5.21 24.61 -29.11
C GLU A 85 6.43 25.32 -29.73
N GLY A 86 7.30 24.56 -30.35
CA GLY A 86 8.55 25.05 -30.93
C GLY A 86 9.76 25.02 -30.01
N GLN A 87 9.57 24.83 -28.70
CA GLN A 87 10.70 24.67 -27.77
C GLN A 87 11.43 23.35 -27.99
N LYS A 88 12.68 23.30 -27.53
CA LYS A 88 13.54 22.13 -27.65
C LYS A 88 13.33 21.14 -26.51
N ALA A 89 13.52 19.86 -26.84
CA ALA A 89 13.54 18.78 -25.88
C ALA A 89 14.72 17.85 -26.19
N ARG A 90 15.34 17.28 -25.14
CA ARG A 90 16.55 16.46 -25.28
C ARG A 90 16.42 15.16 -24.52
N CYS A 91 16.91 14.07 -25.11
CA CYS A 91 17.14 12.82 -24.41
C CYS A 91 18.25 12.98 -23.39
N THR A 92 18.05 12.45 -22.18
CA THR A 92 19.09 12.50 -21.12
C THR A 92 19.93 11.23 -21.06
N GLY A 93 19.51 10.16 -21.71
CA GLY A 93 20.12 8.83 -21.60
C GLY A 93 19.93 8.17 -20.22
N ARG A 94 19.08 8.74 -19.37
CA ARG A 94 18.82 8.24 -18.00
C ARG A 94 17.36 7.92 -17.79
N VAL A 95 17.10 6.85 -17.05
CA VAL A 95 15.77 6.54 -16.56
C VAL A 95 15.44 7.40 -15.34
N LEU A 96 14.15 7.54 -15.03
CA LEU A 96 13.71 8.27 -13.85
C LEU A 96 14.15 7.55 -12.57
N GLU A 97 14.82 8.27 -11.70
CA GLU A 97 15.28 7.81 -10.39
C GLU A 97 14.69 8.66 -9.27
N VAL A 98 14.56 8.05 -8.08
CA VAL A 98 14.18 8.75 -6.85
C VAL A 98 15.24 8.52 -5.76
N PRO A 99 15.39 9.45 -4.80
CA PRO A 99 16.24 9.24 -3.65
C PRO A 99 15.75 8.05 -2.82
N VAL A 100 16.68 7.28 -2.29
CA VAL A 100 16.41 6.13 -1.41
C VAL A 100 17.35 6.17 -0.22
N GLY A 101 16.95 5.57 0.87
CA GLY A 101 17.78 5.45 2.07
C GLY A 101 17.06 5.82 3.36
N PRO A 102 17.74 5.62 4.50
CA PRO A 102 17.17 5.93 5.81
C PRO A 102 16.93 7.43 6.03
N GLU A 103 17.56 8.30 5.23
CA GLU A 103 17.38 9.76 5.29
C GLU A 103 15.95 10.21 4.93
N LEU A 104 15.17 9.34 4.30
CA LEU A 104 13.76 9.59 3.98
C LEU A 104 12.81 9.30 5.16
N LEU A 105 13.25 8.58 6.17
CA LEU A 105 12.44 8.31 7.35
C LEU A 105 12.14 9.62 8.11
N GLY A 106 10.90 9.78 8.51
CA GLY A 106 10.43 11.02 9.16
C GLY A 106 10.11 12.17 8.20
N ARG A 107 10.21 11.95 6.89
CA ARG A 107 10.03 12.98 5.87
C ARG A 107 8.75 12.78 5.06
N VAL A 108 8.23 13.91 4.56
CA VAL A 108 7.15 13.94 3.57
C VAL A 108 7.72 14.43 2.26
N VAL A 109 7.59 13.63 1.21
CA VAL A 109 8.15 13.90 -0.11
C VAL A 109 7.06 13.82 -1.19
N ASP A 110 7.34 14.42 -2.35
CA ASP A 110 6.51 14.24 -3.54
C ASP A 110 6.80 12.91 -4.27
N ALA A 111 6.16 12.69 -5.40
CA ALA A 111 6.33 11.47 -6.20
C ALA A 111 7.76 11.29 -6.74
N LEU A 112 8.54 12.34 -6.84
CA LEU A 112 9.95 12.34 -7.29
C LEU A 112 10.95 12.29 -6.13
N GLY A 113 10.46 12.26 -4.89
CA GLY A 113 11.29 12.26 -3.68
C GLY A 113 11.77 13.64 -3.23
N ASN A 114 11.22 14.73 -3.79
CA ASN A 114 11.53 16.08 -3.29
C ASN A 114 10.81 16.34 -1.97
N PRO A 115 11.47 16.90 -0.94
CA PRO A 115 10.84 17.18 0.34
C PRO A 115 9.82 18.31 0.23
N ILE A 116 8.63 18.08 0.82
CA ILE A 116 7.52 19.03 0.84
C ILE A 116 7.04 19.36 2.26
N ASP A 117 7.79 18.91 3.27
CA ASP A 117 7.48 19.04 4.70
C ASP A 117 8.04 20.30 5.36
N GLY A 118 8.76 21.13 4.62
CA GLY A 118 9.40 22.34 5.15
C GLY A 118 10.60 22.09 6.09
N LYS A 119 11.05 20.83 6.22
CA LYS A 119 12.17 20.45 7.10
C LYS A 119 13.56 20.55 6.40
N GLY A 120 13.63 21.30 5.29
CA GLY A 120 14.87 21.48 4.52
C GLY A 120 15.17 20.35 3.53
N PRO A 121 16.29 20.45 2.81
CA PRO A 121 16.66 19.49 1.77
C PRO A 121 16.94 18.09 2.35
N LEU A 122 16.71 17.06 1.51
CA LEU A 122 17.14 15.71 1.81
C LEU A 122 18.64 15.55 1.54
N ASN A 123 19.34 14.96 2.51
CA ASN A 123 20.75 14.60 2.34
C ASN A 123 20.90 13.14 1.87
N ALA A 124 19.96 12.65 1.05
CA ALA A 124 20.00 11.31 0.50
C ALA A 124 21.25 11.13 -0.38
N LYS A 125 21.99 10.06 -0.13
CA LYS A 125 23.25 9.76 -0.82
C LYS A 125 23.07 8.85 -2.03
N LEU A 126 21.94 8.16 -2.09
CA LEU A 126 21.65 7.14 -3.08
C LEU A 126 20.35 7.47 -3.81
N THR A 127 20.35 7.13 -5.09
CA THR A 127 19.16 7.13 -5.94
C THR A 127 18.93 5.74 -6.51
N ASP A 128 17.70 5.44 -6.90
CA ASP A 128 17.38 4.17 -7.55
C ASP A 128 16.23 4.37 -8.54
N ALA A 129 16.19 3.50 -9.57
CA ALA A 129 15.23 3.61 -10.66
C ALA A 129 13.78 3.42 -10.16
N VAL A 130 12.86 4.25 -10.66
CA VAL A 130 11.44 4.20 -10.33
C VAL A 130 10.78 2.94 -10.91
N GLU A 131 11.09 2.63 -12.14
CA GLU A 131 10.60 1.41 -12.81
C GLU A 131 11.68 0.32 -12.72
N LYS A 132 11.33 -0.77 -12.03
CA LYS A 132 12.20 -1.93 -11.85
C LYS A 132 11.44 -3.23 -12.08
N VAL A 133 12.18 -4.25 -12.48
CA VAL A 133 11.67 -5.63 -12.56
C VAL A 133 11.61 -6.22 -11.15
N ALA A 134 10.50 -6.86 -10.82
CA ALA A 134 10.34 -7.57 -9.56
C ALA A 134 11.35 -8.72 -9.41
N PRO A 135 11.75 -9.08 -8.17
CA PRO A 135 12.60 -10.24 -7.93
C PRO A 135 12.01 -11.51 -8.54
N GLY A 136 12.85 -12.25 -9.28
CA GLY A 136 12.46 -13.52 -9.92
C GLY A 136 12.12 -14.63 -8.92
N VAL A 137 11.49 -15.69 -9.39
CA VAL A 137 11.00 -16.81 -8.55
C VAL A 137 12.10 -17.43 -7.68
N ILE A 138 13.30 -17.59 -8.22
CA ILE A 138 14.44 -18.22 -7.52
C ILE A 138 14.89 -17.42 -6.30
N TRP A 139 14.70 -16.11 -6.32
CA TRP A 139 15.12 -15.20 -5.26
C TRP A 139 14.08 -14.99 -4.16
N ARG A 140 12.87 -15.55 -4.35
CA ARG A 140 11.78 -15.41 -3.38
C ARG A 140 11.85 -16.50 -2.32
N GLN A 141 11.46 -16.12 -1.11
CA GLN A 141 11.31 -17.03 0.02
C GLN A 141 9.84 -17.09 0.46
N SER A 142 9.46 -18.20 1.09
CA SER A 142 8.11 -18.36 1.64
C SER A 142 7.80 -17.31 2.70
N VAL A 143 6.55 -16.86 2.71
CA VAL A 143 6.02 -15.91 3.68
C VAL A 143 5.58 -16.68 4.93
N ASP A 144 6.36 -16.60 6.00
CA ASP A 144 6.18 -17.36 7.24
C ASP A 144 6.32 -16.50 8.50
N GLN A 145 6.48 -15.19 8.36
CA GLN A 145 6.57 -14.24 9.47
C GLN A 145 5.42 -13.25 9.41
N PRO A 146 4.74 -12.96 10.54
CA PRO A 146 3.61 -12.05 10.57
C PRO A 146 4.03 -10.58 10.43
N VAL A 147 3.15 -9.81 9.79
CA VAL A 147 3.01 -8.37 10.00
C VAL A 147 1.82 -8.18 10.92
N GLN A 148 2.05 -7.73 12.13
CA GLN A 148 0.97 -7.46 13.08
C GLN A 148 0.29 -6.15 12.71
N THR A 149 -1.00 -6.22 12.35
CA THR A 149 -1.77 -5.01 12.01
C THR A 149 -2.31 -4.32 13.25
N GLY A 150 -2.33 -5.02 14.37
CA GLY A 150 -2.91 -4.56 15.62
C GLY A 150 -4.43 -4.64 15.67
N TYR A 151 -5.07 -5.14 14.62
CA TYR A 151 -6.51 -5.43 14.60
C TYR A 151 -6.79 -6.88 14.92
N LYS A 152 -7.54 -7.14 15.97
CA LYS A 152 -7.99 -8.51 16.35
C LYS A 152 -8.64 -9.22 15.17
N SER A 153 -9.55 -8.55 14.45
CA SER A 153 -10.26 -9.11 13.31
C SER A 153 -9.37 -9.48 12.14
N VAL A 154 -8.28 -8.75 11.90
CA VAL A 154 -7.34 -9.03 10.82
C VAL A 154 -6.35 -10.10 11.23
N ASP A 155 -5.61 -9.87 12.32
CA ASP A 155 -4.52 -10.75 12.75
C ASP A 155 -4.99 -12.17 13.10
N THR A 156 -6.27 -12.33 13.50
CA THR A 156 -6.87 -13.65 13.81
C THR A 156 -7.47 -14.35 12.61
N MET A 157 -8.12 -13.63 11.69
CA MET A 157 -8.91 -14.24 10.61
C MET A 157 -8.27 -14.08 9.22
N ILE A 158 -7.52 -13.00 9.01
CA ILE A 158 -6.97 -12.62 7.69
C ILE A 158 -5.52 -12.19 7.89
N PRO A 159 -4.65 -13.06 8.44
CA PRO A 159 -3.31 -12.67 8.82
C PRO A 159 -2.48 -12.25 7.60
N VAL A 160 -1.69 -11.20 7.79
CA VAL A 160 -0.78 -10.65 6.78
C VAL A 160 0.64 -11.06 7.12
N GLY A 161 1.37 -11.57 6.15
CA GLY A 161 2.78 -11.96 6.31
C GLY A 161 3.75 -10.98 5.67
N ARG A 162 4.99 -10.99 6.14
CA ARG A 162 6.08 -10.16 5.60
C ARG A 162 6.41 -10.57 4.17
N GLY A 163 6.19 -9.66 3.23
CA GLY A 163 6.33 -9.90 1.80
C GLY A 163 5.02 -10.24 1.06
N GLN A 164 3.89 -10.28 1.78
CA GLN A 164 2.56 -10.51 1.21
C GLN A 164 1.98 -9.21 0.63
N ARG A 165 1.08 -9.37 -0.35
CA ARG A 165 0.23 -8.30 -0.90
C ARG A 165 -1.19 -8.54 -0.44
N GLU A 166 -1.67 -7.78 0.51
CA GLU A 166 -3.04 -7.91 1.04
C GLU A 166 -3.84 -6.66 0.71
N LEU A 167 -4.89 -6.83 -0.08
CA LEU A 167 -5.74 -5.73 -0.53
C LEU A 167 -6.69 -5.27 0.57
N ILE A 168 -6.79 -3.97 0.80
CA ILE A 168 -7.86 -3.37 1.61
C ILE A 168 -8.88 -2.76 0.64
N ILE A 169 -10.11 -3.28 0.64
CA ILE A 169 -11.14 -2.92 -0.33
C ILE A 169 -12.46 -2.58 0.37
N GLY A 170 -13.17 -1.60 -0.15
CA GLY A 170 -14.48 -1.17 0.34
C GLY A 170 -14.89 0.21 -0.15
N ASP A 171 -16.11 0.61 0.16
CA ASP A 171 -16.66 1.91 -0.23
C ASP A 171 -15.98 3.08 0.49
N ARG A 172 -16.31 4.29 0.07
CA ARG A 172 -15.83 5.51 0.74
C ARG A 172 -16.21 5.52 2.22
N GLN A 173 -15.30 6.02 3.06
CA GLN A 173 -15.53 6.23 4.50
C GLN A 173 -15.81 4.94 5.31
N THR A 174 -15.44 3.77 4.82
CA THR A 174 -15.55 2.50 5.56
C THR A 174 -14.38 2.22 6.49
N GLY A 175 -13.37 3.09 6.54
CA GLY A 175 -12.23 2.97 7.45
C GLY A 175 -10.95 2.38 6.81
N LYS A 176 -10.85 2.31 5.47
CA LYS A 176 -9.67 1.77 4.76
C LYS A 176 -8.36 2.47 5.17
N THR A 177 -8.33 3.79 5.06
CA THR A 177 -7.16 4.61 5.46
C THR A 177 -6.84 4.44 6.94
N ALA A 178 -7.84 4.43 7.82
CA ALA A 178 -7.62 4.24 9.25
C ALA A 178 -6.97 2.89 9.55
N MET A 179 -7.43 1.82 8.90
CA MET A 179 -6.84 0.48 9.04
C MET A 179 -5.38 0.45 8.60
N ALA A 180 -5.06 1.10 7.49
CA ALA A 180 -3.68 1.18 6.98
C ALA A 180 -2.77 1.99 7.93
N ILE A 181 -3.26 3.09 8.49
CA ILE A 181 -2.51 3.90 9.46
C ILE A 181 -2.28 3.13 10.76
N ASP A 182 -3.29 2.42 11.26
CA ASP A 182 -3.13 1.56 12.43
C ASP A 182 -2.11 0.45 12.21
N ALA A 183 -2.09 -0.15 11.02
CA ALA A 183 -1.06 -1.12 10.65
C ALA A 183 0.36 -0.52 10.68
N ILE A 184 0.52 0.75 10.29
CA ILE A 184 1.79 1.47 10.42
C ILE A 184 2.11 1.74 11.89
N ILE A 185 1.17 2.23 12.68
CA ILE A 185 1.36 2.52 14.11
C ILE A 185 1.75 1.25 14.88
N ALA A 186 1.17 0.11 14.51
CA ALA A 186 1.49 -1.19 15.12
C ALA A 186 2.95 -1.63 14.91
N GLN A 187 3.68 -1.03 13.95
CA GLN A 187 5.07 -1.39 13.68
C GLN A 187 6.09 -0.73 14.62
N LYS A 188 5.68 0.04 15.61
CA LYS A 188 6.56 0.86 16.46
C LYS A 188 7.80 0.14 17.01
N ASN A 189 7.70 -1.14 17.33
CA ASN A 189 8.80 -1.93 17.91
C ASN A 189 9.17 -3.15 17.06
N SER A 190 8.65 -3.25 15.84
CA SER A 190 8.85 -4.42 14.98
C SER A 190 10.12 -4.36 14.14
N GLY A 191 10.74 -3.19 14.04
CA GLY A 191 11.86 -2.93 13.12
C GLY A 191 11.45 -2.71 11.65
N ILE A 192 10.18 -2.87 11.33
CA ILE A 192 9.65 -2.68 9.97
C ILE A 192 9.62 -1.18 9.62
N LYS A 193 10.21 -0.82 8.47
CA LYS A 193 10.16 0.53 7.92
C LYS A 193 8.88 0.70 7.12
N CYS A 194 8.21 1.83 7.26
CA CYS A 194 6.92 2.05 6.65
C CYS A 194 6.99 3.13 5.56
N ILE A 195 6.26 2.92 4.47
CA ILE A 195 6.05 3.90 3.43
C ILE A 195 4.54 4.08 3.23
N TYR A 196 4.06 5.30 3.41
CA TYR A 196 2.67 5.64 3.13
C TYR A 196 2.60 6.48 1.85
N VAL A 197 1.95 5.95 0.82
CA VAL A 197 1.80 6.62 -0.47
C VAL A 197 0.38 7.13 -0.60
N ALA A 198 0.21 8.46 -0.54
CA ALA A 198 -1.06 9.14 -0.77
C ALA A 198 -1.21 9.48 -2.24
N VAL A 199 -2.26 8.98 -2.90
CA VAL A 199 -2.52 9.21 -4.32
C VAL A 199 -3.86 9.89 -4.51
N GLY A 200 -3.86 11.07 -5.11
CA GLY A 200 -5.08 11.80 -5.47
C GLY A 200 -5.97 12.17 -4.28
N GLN A 201 -5.40 12.27 -3.09
CA GLN A 201 -6.11 12.69 -1.89
C GLN A 201 -6.10 14.21 -1.72
N LYS A 202 -7.04 14.74 -0.94
CA LYS A 202 -7.03 16.14 -0.56
C LYS A 202 -5.82 16.44 0.33
N GLN A 203 -5.18 17.56 0.16
CA GLN A 203 -4.03 17.97 0.99
C GLN A 203 -4.36 17.98 2.50
N SER A 204 -5.58 18.38 2.88
CA SER A 204 -6.04 18.34 4.27
C SER A 204 -6.09 16.90 4.84
N THR A 205 -6.44 15.92 4.02
CA THR A 205 -6.44 14.51 4.41
C THR A 205 -5.01 14.02 4.63
N ILE A 206 -4.11 14.35 3.73
CA ILE A 206 -2.68 14.00 3.85
C ILE A 206 -2.08 14.63 5.11
N ALA A 207 -2.35 15.92 5.35
CA ALA A 207 -1.90 16.63 6.55
C ALA A 207 -2.41 15.99 7.85
N ASN A 208 -3.67 15.49 7.87
CA ASN A 208 -4.22 14.78 9.01
C ASN A 208 -3.53 13.43 9.25
N VAL A 209 -3.19 12.69 8.19
CA VAL A 209 -2.43 11.44 8.28
C VAL A 209 -1.04 11.71 8.87
N VAL A 210 -0.31 12.67 8.33
CA VAL A 210 1.03 13.05 8.81
C VAL A 210 0.98 13.42 10.29
N ARG A 211 0.04 14.29 10.68
CA ARG A 211 -0.14 14.68 12.08
C ARG A 211 -0.41 13.47 12.98
N LYS A 212 -1.26 12.54 12.53
CA LYS A 212 -1.56 11.33 13.32
C LYS A 212 -0.33 10.43 13.49
N LEU A 213 0.49 10.28 12.45
CA LEU A 213 1.74 9.53 12.52
C LEU A 213 2.77 10.23 13.46
N GLU A 214 2.81 11.57 13.45
CA GLU A 214 3.66 12.34 14.37
C GLU A 214 3.19 12.20 15.83
N GLU A 215 1.89 12.36 16.10
CA GLU A 215 1.30 12.21 17.45
C GLU A 215 1.56 10.84 18.07
N THR A 216 1.59 9.79 17.28
CA THR A 216 1.82 8.41 17.75
C THR A 216 3.29 8.02 17.77
N GLY A 217 4.19 8.88 17.26
CA GLY A 217 5.61 8.59 17.08
C GLY A 217 5.92 7.65 15.91
N ALA A 218 4.92 7.29 15.10
CA ALA A 218 5.10 6.40 13.96
C ALA A 218 5.86 7.07 12.80
N MET A 219 5.92 8.41 12.78
CA MET A 219 6.67 9.13 11.76
C MET A 219 8.17 8.86 11.79
N GLU A 220 8.73 8.47 12.95
CA GLU A 220 10.17 8.17 13.09
C GLU A 220 10.66 7.05 12.16
N TYR A 221 9.79 6.08 11.85
CA TYR A 221 10.10 4.94 10.97
C TYR A 221 9.26 4.94 9.69
N THR A 222 8.62 6.06 9.37
CA THR A 222 7.72 6.17 8.22
C THR A 222 8.18 7.27 7.26
N THR A 223 8.12 6.97 5.96
CA THR A 223 8.23 7.95 4.87
C THR A 223 6.84 8.15 4.26
N VAL A 224 6.43 9.40 4.07
CA VAL A 224 5.17 9.74 3.38
C VAL A 224 5.49 10.24 1.99
N VAL A 225 4.93 9.59 0.98
CA VAL A 225 5.01 10.02 -0.43
C VAL A 225 3.65 10.57 -0.83
N ALA A 226 3.59 11.84 -1.19
CA ALA A 226 2.32 12.51 -1.46
C ALA A 226 2.21 12.99 -2.91
N ALA A 227 1.13 12.57 -3.57
CA ALA A 227 0.65 13.14 -4.82
C ALA A 227 -0.82 13.53 -4.62
N ALA A 228 -1.05 14.80 -4.33
CA ALA A 228 -2.39 15.31 -3.98
C ALA A 228 -3.33 15.34 -5.20
N ALA A 229 -4.62 15.52 -4.95
CA ALA A 229 -5.62 15.62 -6.02
C ALA A 229 -5.42 16.85 -6.95
N ALA A 230 -4.72 17.87 -6.46
CA ALA A 230 -4.39 19.06 -7.25
C ALA A 230 -3.10 18.88 -8.08
N ASP A 231 -2.33 17.85 -7.83
CA ASP A 231 -1.10 17.59 -8.57
C ASP A 231 -1.38 16.99 -9.97
N PRO A 232 -0.49 17.20 -10.94
CA PRO A 232 -0.64 16.64 -12.27
C PRO A 232 -0.83 15.12 -12.23
N ALA A 233 -1.57 14.58 -13.19
CA ALA A 233 -1.82 13.14 -13.31
C ALA A 233 -0.52 12.31 -13.35
N ALA A 234 0.55 12.86 -13.93
CA ALA A 234 1.88 12.25 -13.92
C ALA A 234 2.40 11.94 -12.51
N MET A 235 2.26 12.88 -11.58
CA MET A 235 2.71 12.71 -10.20
C MET A 235 1.88 11.67 -9.48
N GLN A 236 0.56 11.64 -9.70
CA GLN A 236 -0.34 10.63 -9.14
C GLN A 236 -0.06 9.23 -9.71
N TYR A 237 0.32 9.14 -10.97
CA TYR A 237 0.74 7.88 -11.61
C TYR A 237 2.06 7.36 -11.03
N LEU A 238 3.06 8.24 -10.84
CA LEU A 238 4.41 7.87 -10.42
C LEU A 238 4.56 7.61 -8.92
N ALA A 239 3.77 8.26 -8.07
CA ALA A 239 3.92 8.17 -6.62
C ALA A 239 3.97 6.72 -6.07
N PRO A 240 3.11 5.79 -6.50
CA PRO A 240 3.19 4.39 -6.06
C PRO A 240 4.51 3.71 -6.44
N TYR A 241 5.03 3.99 -7.63
CA TYR A 241 6.30 3.41 -8.09
C TYR A 241 7.50 4.00 -7.33
N GLY A 242 7.53 5.33 -7.15
CA GLY A 242 8.56 5.99 -6.36
C GLY A 242 8.58 5.48 -4.91
N GLY A 243 7.41 5.42 -4.27
CA GLY A 243 7.28 4.85 -2.92
C GLY A 243 7.72 3.39 -2.85
N CYS A 244 7.39 2.58 -3.87
CA CYS A 244 7.84 1.19 -3.96
C CYS A 244 9.36 1.08 -4.00
N THR A 245 10.03 1.90 -4.80
CA THR A 245 11.50 1.95 -4.88
C THR A 245 12.13 2.32 -3.53
N MET A 246 11.53 3.26 -2.79
CA MET A 246 11.98 3.61 -1.44
C MET A 246 11.84 2.43 -0.45
N GLY A 247 10.76 1.65 -0.57
CA GLY A 247 10.56 0.43 0.24
C GLY A 247 11.50 -0.72 -0.13
N GLU A 248 11.78 -0.89 -1.42
CA GLU A 248 12.71 -1.91 -1.92
C GLU A 248 14.13 -1.71 -1.42
N TYR A 249 14.53 -0.46 -1.16
CA TYR A 249 15.83 -0.15 -0.58
C TYR A 249 16.10 -0.97 0.70
N PHE A 250 15.10 -1.05 1.59
CA PHE A 250 15.21 -1.81 2.83
C PHE A 250 15.16 -3.32 2.56
N ARG A 251 14.21 -3.79 1.75
CA ARG A 251 14.10 -5.19 1.38
C ARG A 251 15.41 -5.75 0.82
N ASP A 252 16.00 -5.04 -0.13
CA ASP A 252 17.19 -5.50 -0.85
C ASP A 252 18.46 -5.48 0.02
N ARG A 253 18.37 -4.88 1.21
CA ARG A 253 19.43 -4.88 2.23
C ARG A 253 19.15 -5.77 3.44
N GLY A 254 18.15 -6.66 3.34
CA GLY A 254 17.84 -7.63 4.39
C GLY A 254 17.03 -7.05 5.54
N GLU A 255 16.35 -5.92 5.32
CA GLU A 255 15.40 -5.35 6.25
C GLU A 255 13.96 -5.60 5.80
N ASP A 256 13.01 -5.34 6.69
CA ASP A 256 11.59 -5.47 6.39
C ASP A 256 10.96 -4.09 6.21
N ALA A 257 10.13 -3.97 5.17
CA ALA A 257 9.36 -2.77 4.90
C ALA A 257 7.89 -3.08 4.67
N LEU A 258 7.03 -2.13 5.01
CA LEU A 258 5.59 -2.13 4.77
C LEU A 258 5.24 -0.91 3.92
N ILE A 259 4.58 -1.12 2.80
CA ILE A 259 4.09 -0.05 1.94
C ILE A 259 2.57 -0.05 1.86
N VAL A 260 1.98 1.11 2.03
CA VAL A 260 0.54 1.36 1.85
C VAL A 260 0.35 2.22 0.62
N TYR A 261 -0.54 1.82 -0.28
CA TYR A 261 -0.95 2.63 -1.44
C TYR A 261 -2.38 3.13 -1.26
N ASP A 262 -2.56 4.37 -0.91
CA ASP A 262 -3.88 4.97 -0.63
C ASP A 262 -4.23 6.08 -1.63
N ASP A 263 -4.87 5.79 -2.78
CA ASP A 263 -5.34 4.50 -3.24
C ASP A 263 -4.95 4.24 -4.72
N LEU A 264 -4.92 2.98 -5.10
CA LEU A 264 -4.60 2.57 -6.47
C LEU A 264 -5.76 2.81 -7.45
N SER A 265 -6.99 3.02 -6.98
CA SER A 265 -8.12 3.42 -7.84
C SER A 265 -7.84 4.77 -8.50
N LYS A 266 -7.29 5.72 -7.72
CA LYS A 266 -6.92 7.04 -8.24
C LYS A 266 -5.69 7.00 -9.14
N GLN A 267 -4.73 6.13 -8.85
CA GLN A 267 -3.62 5.88 -9.78
C GLN A 267 -4.14 5.39 -11.15
N ALA A 268 -5.09 4.45 -11.16
CA ALA A 268 -5.69 3.97 -12.40
C ALA A 268 -6.41 5.08 -13.17
N VAL A 269 -7.13 5.96 -12.47
CA VAL A 269 -7.79 7.13 -13.07
C VAL A 269 -6.77 8.09 -13.68
N ALA A 270 -5.68 8.39 -12.97
CA ALA A 270 -4.59 9.23 -13.48
C ALA A 270 -3.95 8.61 -14.73
N TYR A 271 -3.70 7.31 -14.71
CA TYR A 271 -3.15 6.59 -15.86
C TYR A 271 -4.11 6.56 -17.07
N ARG A 272 -5.42 6.42 -16.82
CA ARG A 272 -6.46 6.56 -17.84
C ARG A 272 -6.41 7.93 -18.49
N GLN A 273 -6.33 9.01 -17.71
CA GLN A 273 -6.22 10.38 -18.20
C GLN A 273 -4.99 10.55 -19.10
N ILE A 274 -3.81 10.13 -18.62
CA ILE A 274 -2.56 10.17 -19.40
C ILE A 274 -2.71 9.41 -20.72
N SER A 275 -3.26 8.20 -20.67
CA SER A 275 -3.42 7.33 -21.84
C SER A 275 -4.35 7.90 -22.88
N LEU A 276 -5.44 8.53 -22.46
CA LEU A 276 -6.38 9.20 -23.38
C LEU A 276 -5.74 10.43 -24.04
N LEU A 277 -4.98 11.22 -23.29
CA LEU A 277 -4.24 12.37 -23.84
C LEU A 277 -3.14 11.94 -24.82
N LEU A 278 -2.49 10.80 -24.54
CA LEU A 278 -1.56 10.15 -25.47
C LEU A 278 -2.24 9.46 -26.66
N ARG A 279 -3.58 9.55 -26.77
CA ARG A 279 -4.40 8.92 -27.81
C ARG A 279 -4.27 7.39 -27.90
N ARG A 280 -3.96 6.73 -26.80
CA ARG A 280 -4.02 5.27 -26.71
C ARG A 280 -5.47 4.80 -26.80
N PRO A 281 -5.75 3.69 -27.52
CA PRO A 281 -7.12 3.20 -27.67
C PRO A 281 -7.72 2.81 -26.30
N PRO A 282 -8.90 3.33 -25.94
CA PRO A 282 -9.56 2.98 -24.69
C PRO A 282 -10.21 1.59 -24.77
N GLY A 283 -10.14 0.86 -23.64
CA GLY A 283 -10.84 -0.39 -23.40
C GLY A 283 -12.08 -0.21 -22.50
N ARG A 284 -12.34 -1.22 -21.66
CA ARG A 284 -13.45 -1.21 -20.70
C ARG A 284 -13.34 0.00 -19.76
N GLU A 285 -14.45 0.71 -19.54
CA GLU A 285 -14.53 1.91 -18.70
C GLU A 285 -13.52 3.01 -19.10
N ALA A 286 -13.15 3.03 -20.38
CA ALA A 286 -12.14 3.92 -20.96
C ALA A 286 -10.71 3.74 -20.40
N TYR A 287 -10.44 2.68 -19.65
CA TYR A 287 -9.08 2.33 -19.24
C TYR A 287 -8.26 1.82 -20.44
N PRO A 288 -6.95 2.08 -20.47
CA PRO A 288 -6.08 1.50 -21.49
C PRO A 288 -5.93 -0.02 -21.26
N GLY A 289 -5.62 -0.76 -22.34
CA GLY A 289 -5.52 -2.22 -22.29
C GLY A 289 -4.46 -2.77 -21.33
N ASP A 290 -3.48 -1.96 -20.95
CA ASP A 290 -2.39 -2.30 -20.04
C ASP A 290 -2.62 -1.88 -18.59
N VAL A 291 -3.83 -1.49 -18.20
CA VAL A 291 -4.13 -1.11 -16.80
C VAL A 291 -3.93 -2.27 -15.81
N PHE A 292 -4.12 -3.50 -16.23
CA PHE A 292 -3.75 -4.67 -15.43
C PHE A 292 -2.25 -4.69 -15.17
N TYR A 293 -1.44 -4.47 -16.20
CA TYR A 293 0.01 -4.42 -16.09
C TYR A 293 0.51 -3.24 -15.24
N LEU A 294 -0.20 -2.12 -15.23
CA LEU A 294 0.06 -1.00 -14.32
C LEU A 294 0.17 -1.46 -12.86
N HIS A 295 -0.83 -2.20 -12.38
CA HIS A 295 -0.87 -2.66 -11.00
C HIS A 295 -0.06 -3.94 -10.77
N SER A 296 -0.01 -4.86 -11.74
CA SER A 296 0.70 -6.12 -11.56
C SER A 296 2.21 -5.91 -11.46
N ARG A 297 2.82 -5.08 -12.33
CA ARG A 297 4.25 -4.80 -12.25
C ARG A 297 4.66 -4.02 -10.99
N LEU A 298 3.74 -3.23 -10.41
CA LEU A 298 3.94 -2.57 -9.12
C LEU A 298 3.87 -3.57 -7.97
N LEU A 299 2.78 -4.33 -7.88
CA LEU A 299 2.50 -5.20 -6.74
C LEU A 299 3.39 -6.45 -6.71
N GLU A 300 3.85 -6.94 -7.86
CA GLU A 300 4.82 -8.05 -7.91
C GLU A 300 6.20 -7.69 -7.30
N ARG A 301 6.52 -6.42 -7.19
CA ARG A 301 7.73 -5.93 -6.50
C ARG A 301 7.66 -6.16 -4.98
N ALA A 302 6.47 -6.23 -4.40
CA ALA A 302 6.27 -6.65 -3.03
C ALA A 302 6.50 -8.16 -2.91
N SER A 303 7.49 -8.55 -2.12
CA SER A 303 7.91 -9.94 -1.96
C SER A 303 8.81 -10.11 -0.75
N ARG A 304 8.98 -11.35 -0.30
CA ARG A 304 10.06 -11.73 0.60
C ARG A 304 11.20 -12.32 -0.21
N VAL A 305 12.40 -11.81 -0.02
CA VAL A 305 13.60 -12.26 -0.73
C VAL A 305 14.49 -13.11 0.16
N SER A 306 15.20 -14.06 -0.45
CA SER A 306 16.11 -14.97 0.23
C SER A 306 17.39 -14.28 0.71
N ALA A 307 18.10 -14.91 1.64
CA ALA A 307 19.39 -14.42 2.10
C ALA A 307 20.44 -14.37 0.98
N ASP A 308 20.39 -15.32 0.04
CA ASP A 308 21.29 -15.35 -1.11
C ASP A 308 21.07 -14.15 -2.04
N TYR A 309 19.81 -13.74 -2.22
CA TYR A 309 19.49 -12.52 -2.97
C TYR A 309 20.11 -11.28 -2.30
N VAL A 310 19.91 -11.13 -0.99
CA VAL A 310 20.43 -10.00 -0.22
C VAL A 310 21.96 -9.97 -0.26
N GLU A 311 22.62 -11.11 -0.08
CA GLU A 311 24.08 -11.21 -0.16
C GLU A 311 24.60 -10.81 -1.54
N GLN A 312 23.95 -11.28 -2.60
CA GLN A 312 24.33 -10.93 -3.96
C GLN A 312 24.10 -9.44 -4.25
N PHE A 313 22.93 -8.90 -3.87
CA PHE A 313 22.58 -7.50 -4.10
C PHE A 313 23.52 -6.55 -3.35
N THR A 314 23.85 -6.86 -2.10
CA THR A 314 24.76 -6.09 -1.26
C THR A 314 26.24 -6.42 -1.51
N LYS A 315 26.56 -7.23 -2.52
CA LYS A 315 27.93 -7.67 -2.85
C LYS A 315 28.70 -8.26 -1.65
N GLY A 316 27.96 -8.98 -0.78
CA GLY A 316 28.51 -9.65 0.39
C GLY A 316 28.61 -8.79 1.65
N GLU A 317 28.11 -7.55 1.64
CA GLU A 317 28.06 -6.69 2.85
C GLU A 317 27.09 -7.24 3.90
N VAL A 318 25.94 -7.77 3.47
CA VAL A 318 24.90 -8.36 4.34
C VAL A 318 24.79 -9.84 4.05
N LYS A 319 24.94 -10.68 5.07
CA LYS A 319 24.90 -12.15 4.96
C LYS A 319 23.89 -12.76 5.91
N GLY A 320 23.21 -13.81 5.43
CA GLY A 320 22.30 -14.61 6.23
C GLY A 320 21.00 -13.91 6.65
N GLN A 321 20.71 -12.72 6.08
CA GLN A 321 19.50 -11.96 6.36
C GLN A 321 18.56 -12.01 5.17
N THR A 322 17.27 -12.24 5.43
CA THR A 322 16.19 -12.14 4.46
C THR A 322 15.58 -10.75 4.52
N GLY A 323 15.09 -10.24 3.41
CA GLY A 323 14.38 -8.96 3.39
C GLY A 323 12.95 -9.13 2.89
N SER A 324 12.08 -8.19 3.24
CA SER A 324 10.70 -8.20 2.74
C SER A 324 10.16 -6.81 2.43
N LEU A 325 9.26 -6.75 1.45
CA LEU A 325 8.40 -5.60 1.20
C LEU A 325 6.96 -6.11 1.17
N THR A 326 6.19 -5.75 2.19
CA THR A 326 4.77 -6.09 2.31
C THR A 326 3.95 -4.95 1.75
N ALA A 327 2.95 -5.24 0.92
CA ALA A 327 2.09 -4.23 0.32
C ALA A 327 0.66 -4.32 0.85
N LEU A 328 0.11 -3.17 1.25
CA LEU A 328 -1.30 -2.97 1.55
C LEU A 328 -1.90 -1.97 0.54
N PRO A 329 -2.22 -2.42 -0.68
CA PRO A 329 -2.94 -1.59 -1.63
C PRO A 329 -4.37 -1.35 -1.16
N ILE A 330 -4.86 -0.13 -1.38
CA ILE A 330 -6.25 0.25 -1.12
C ILE A 330 -6.97 0.42 -2.44
N ILE A 331 -8.16 -0.15 -2.55
CA ILE A 331 -9.09 0.03 -3.67
C ILE A 331 -10.42 0.53 -3.14
N GLU A 332 -10.96 1.54 -3.79
CA GLU A 332 -12.28 2.07 -3.51
C GLU A 332 -13.33 1.41 -4.40
N THR A 333 -14.39 0.89 -3.78
CA THR A 333 -15.59 0.39 -4.49
C THR A 333 -16.69 1.44 -4.47
N GLN A 334 -17.70 1.23 -5.33
CA GLN A 334 -18.94 1.98 -5.33
C GLN A 334 -20.09 1.02 -5.04
N ALA A 335 -20.87 1.31 -4.00
CA ALA A 335 -22.00 0.47 -3.55
C ALA A 335 -21.63 -1.02 -3.33
N GLY A 336 -20.41 -1.29 -2.86
CA GLY A 336 -19.91 -2.64 -2.60
C GLY A 336 -19.61 -3.47 -3.87
N ASP A 337 -19.61 -2.86 -5.06
CA ASP A 337 -19.36 -3.59 -6.30
C ASP A 337 -17.88 -3.98 -6.46
N VAL A 338 -17.58 -5.22 -6.10
CA VAL A 338 -16.25 -5.83 -6.30
C VAL A 338 -16.05 -6.39 -7.70
N SER A 339 -17.10 -6.43 -8.53
CA SER A 339 -17.06 -6.94 -9.91
C SER A 339 -16.64 -5.87 -10.94
N ALA A 340 -16.49 -4.63 -10.51
CA ALA A 340 -15.98 -3.54 -11.33
C ALA A 340 -14.56 -3.85 -11.86
N PHE A 341 -14.14 -3.15 -12.91
CA PHE A 341 -12.93 -3.52 -13.66
C PHE A 341 -11.65 -3.43 -12.84
N VAL A 342 -11.39 -2.31 -12.18
CA VAL A 342 -10.17 -2.14 -11.37
C VAL A 342 -10.14 -3.05 -10.13
N PRO A 343 -11.23 -3.15 -9.33
CA PRO A 343 -11.29 -4.10 -8.21
C PRO A 343 -10.95 -5.54 -8.60
N THR A 344 -11.57 -6.08 -9.66
CA THR A 344 -11.32 -7.46 -10.11
C THR A 344 -9.88 -7.69 -10.52
N ASN A 345 -9.26 -6.74 -11.18
CA ASN A 345 -7.85 -6.81 -11.55
C ASN A 345 -6.95 -6.90 -10.30
N VAL A 346 -7.14 -6.03 -9.33
CA VAL A 346 -6.28 -5.99 -8.14
C VAL A 346 -6.51 -7.19 -7.22
N ILE A 347 -7.75 -7.66 -7.07
CA ILE A 347 -8.06 -8.91 -6.34
C ILE A 347 -7.31 -10.10 -6.95
N SER A 348 -7.19 -10.16 -8.28
CA SER A 348 -6.47 -11.26 -8.94
C SER A 348 -4.96 -11.20 -8.77
N ILE A 349 -4.39 -10.00 -8.61
CA ILE A 349 -2.94 -9.78 -8.43
C ILE A 349 -2.51 -10.04 -6.99
N THR A 350 -3.37 -9.74 -6.01
CA THR A 350 -3.04 -9.78 -4.58
C THR A 350 -3.17 -11.19 -3.99
N ASP A 351 -2.56 -11.40 -2.83
CA ASP A 351 -2.56 -12.67 -2.08
C ASP A 351 -3.74 -12.77 -1.11
N GLY A 352 -4.77 -11.98 -1.32
CA GLY A 352 -5.98 -11.93 -0.53
C GLY A 352 -6.52 -10.51 -0.41
N GLN A 353 -7.64 -10.38 0.29
CA GLN A 353 -8.30 -9.10 0.51
C GLN A 353 -8.98 -9.01 1.88
N ILE A 354 -8.92 -7.81 2.46
CA ILE A 354 -9.70 -7.38 3.62
C ILE A 354 -10.85 -6.52 3.08
N PHE A 355 -12.06 -7.04 3.14
CA PHE A 355 -13.25 -6.34 2.66
C PHE A 355 -13.94 -5.58 3.79
N LEU A 356 -14.05 -4.26 3.64
CA LEU A 356 -14.74 -3.37 4.57
C LEU A 356 -16.14 -3.05 4.04
N GLU A 357 -17.14 -3.50 4.76
CA GLU A 357 -18.55 -3.43 4.35
C GLU A 357 -19.27 -2.24 4.97
N THR A 358 -19.97 -1.46 4.13
CA THR A 358 -20.71 -0.26 4.56
C THR A 358 -21.83 -0.58 5.53
N SER A 359 -22.52 -1.71 5.35
CA SER A 359 -23.62 -2.14 6.25
C SER A 359 -23.11 -2.41 7.67
N LEU A 360 -21.96 -3.07 7.81
CA LEU A 360 -21.33 -3.31 9.12
C LEU A 360 -20.85 -2.00 9.75
N PHE A 361 -20.27 -1.11 8.96
CA PHE A 361 -19.82 0.20 9.45
C PHE A 361 -20.98 1.03 10.00
N ASN A 362 -22.11 1.06 9.30
CA ASN A 362 -23.32 1.77 9.72
C ASN A 362 -23.99 1.11 10.91
N ALA A 363 -23.89 -0.21 11.06
CA ALA A 363 -24.34 -0.95 12.24
C ALA A 363 -23.44 -0.76 13.48
N GLY A 364 -22.37 0.06 13.37
CA GLY A 364 -21.45 0.33 14.48
C GLY A 364 -20.40 -0.76 14.72
N ILE A 365 -20.28 -1.73 13.83
CA ILE A 365 -19.22 -2.76 13.86
C ILE A 365 -17.98 -2.15 13.20
N ARG A 366 -17.01 -1.76 14.03
CA ARG A 366 -15.78 -1.09 13.59
C ARG A 366 -14.56 -1.72 14.24
N PRO A 367 -13.59 -2.26 13.44
CA PRO A 367 -13.52 -2.21 11.98
C PRO A 367 -14.62 -3.03 11.30
N ALA A 368 -15.09 -2.54 10.15
CA ALA A 368 -16.22 -3.12 9.41
C ALA A 368 -15.78 -4.31 8.52
N VAL A 369 -14.95 -5.19 9.04
CA VAL A 369 -14.38 -6.33 8.31
C VAL A 369 -15.44 -7.40 8.08
N ASN A 370 -15.70 -7.70 6.81
CA ASN A 370 -16.52 -8.83 6.44
C ASN A 370 -15.70 -10.13 6.40
N ALA A 371 -15.80 -10.95 7.46
CA ALA A 371 -15.05 -12.21 7.58
C ALA A 371 -15.44 -13.26 6.52
N GLY A 372 -16.63 -13.16 5.91
CA GLY A 372 -17.12 -14.11 4.93
C GLY A 372 -16.41 -14.04 3.59
N ILE A 373 -16.16 -12.81 3.12
CA ILE A 373 -15.55 -12.53 1.81
C ILE A 373 -14.10 -12.04 1.88
N SER A 374 -13.58 -11.81 3.08
CA SER A 374 -12.17 -11.51 3.29
C SER A 374 -11.35 -12.79 3.36
N VAL A 375 -10.21 -12.78 2.71
CA VAL A 375 -9.34 -13.98 2.56
C VAL A 375 -7.89 -13.58 2.64
N SER A 376 -7.07 -14.34 3.37
CA SER A 376 -5.61 -14.36 3.26
C SER A 376 -5.17 -15.69 2.65
N ARG A 377 -4.45 -15.66 1.53
CA ARG A 377 -3.92 -16.88 0.89
C ARG A 377 -2.71 -17.44 1.61
N VAL A 378 -2.03 -16.65 2.43
CA VAL A 378 -0.92 -17.09 3.29
C VAL A 378 -1.46 -17.75 4.56
N GLY A 379 -2.50 -17.18 5.16
CA GLY A 379 -3.22 -17.76 6.28
C GLY A 379 -2.34 -17.99 7.50
N GLY A 380 -2.58 -19.10 8.20
CA GLY A 380 -1.92 -19.42 9.46
C GLY A 380 -0.39 -19.58 9.42
N SER A 381 0.24 -19.56 8.23
CA SER A 381 1.70 -19.49 8.11
C SER A 381 2.26 -18.13 8.55
N ALA A 382 1.44 -17.08 8.44
CA ALA A 382 1.75 -15.72 8.84
C ALA A 382 1.21 -15.37 10.24
N GLN A 383 1.02 -16.33 11.11
CA GLN A 383 0.60 -16.11 12.49
C GLN A 383 1.64 -16.60 13.50
N THR A 384 1.75 -15.91 14.62
CA THR A 384 2.48 -16.43 15.79
C THR A 384 1.79 -17.68 16.32
N LYS A 385 2.53 -18.55 17.02
CA LYS A 385 1.98 -19.81 17.56
C LYS A 385 0.79 -19.58 18.47
N ILE A 386 0.85 -18.56 19.33
CA ILE A 386 -0.22 -18.22 20.27
C ILE A 386 -1.49 -17.76 19.53
N ILE A 387 -1.37 -16.82 18.60
CA ILE A 387 -2.53 -16.33 17.84
C ILE A 387 -3.13 -17.47 17.00
N LYS A 388 -2.30 -18.25 16.29
CA LYS A 388 -2.76 -19.40 15.50
C LYS A 388 -3.56 -20.40 16.32
N LYS A 389 -3.11 -20.70 17.54
CA LYS A 389 -3.78 -21.67 18.43
C LYS A 389 -5.12 -21.13 18.95
N LEU A 390 -5.15 -19.87 19.35
CA LEU A 390 -6.32 -19.25 19.98
C LEU A 390 -7.39 -18.81 18.96
N SER A 391 -6.99 -18.43 17.75
CA SER A 391 -7.90 -17.87 16.73
C SER A 391 -8.70 -18.92 15.94
N GLY A 392 -8.39 -20.22 16.09
CA GLY A 392 -8.91 -21.28 15.23
C GLY A 392 -10.44 -21.39 15.14
N GLY A 393 -11.19 -20.96 16.17
CA GLY A 393 -12.66 -21.00 16.21
C GLY A 393 -13.37 -19.71 15.83
N ILE A 394 -12.66 -18.57 15.81
CA ILE A 394 -13.29 -17.24 15.71
C ILE A 394 -14.05 -17.07 14.39
N ARG A 395 -13.42 -17.40 13.28
CA ARG A 395 -14.04 -17.26 11.95
C ARG A 395 -15.29 -18.12 11.81
N THR A 396 -15.25 -19.33 12.34
CA THR A 396 -16.39 -20.26 12.34
C THR A 396 -17.53 -19.72 13.22
N ALA A 397 -17.21 -19.22 14.42
CA ALA A 397 -18.20 -18.62 15.32
C ALA A 397 -18.91 -17.41 14.69
N LEU A 398 -18.17 -16.52 14.02
CA LEU A 398 -18.73 -15.36 13.32
C LEU A 398 -19.58 -15.75 12.10
N ALA A 399 -19.16 -16.77 11.34
CA ALA A 399 -19.95 -17.28 10.21
C ALA A 399 -21.27 -17.90 10.69
N GLN A 400 -21.22 -18.77 11.68
CA GLN A 400 -22.41 -19.37 12.31
C GLN A 400 -23.36 -18.32 12.89
N TYR A 401 -22.80 -17.32 13.58
CA TYR A 401 -23.60 -16.21 14.12
C TYR A 401 -24.37 -15.47 13.02
N ARG A 402 -23.73 -15.17 11.88
CA ARG A 402 -24.39 -14.49 10.76
C ARG A 402 -25.53 -15.29 10.16
N GLU A 403 -25.32 -16.59 9.97
CA GLU A 403 -26.36 -17.48 9.47
C GLU A 403 -27.53 -17.59 10.45
N LEU A 404 -27.23 -17.85 11.73
CA LEU A 404 -28.23 -18.02 12.77
C LEU A 404 -28.99 -16.71 13.08
N ALA A 405 -28.32 -15.56 13.07
CA ALA A 405 -28.94 -14.26 13.31
C ALA A 405 -30.00 -13.91 12.27
N ALA A 406 -29.77 -14.30 11.01
CA ALA A 406 -30.76 -14.12 9.95
C ALA A 406 -32.01 -14.98 10.19
N PHE A 407 -31.86 -16.21 10.66
CA PHE A 407 -32.99 -17.08 11.00
C PHE A 407 -33.68 -16.70 12.31
N ALA A 408 -32.94 -16.23 13.32
CA ALA A 408 -33.46 -15.85 14.63
C ALA A 408 -34.52 -14.72 14.58
N GLN A 409 -34.48 -13.90 13.53
CA GLN A 409 -35.50 -12.87 13.32
C GLN A 409 -36.90 -13.45 12.97
N PHE A 410 -36.96 -14.68 12.51
CA PHE A 410 -38.19 -15.33 12.05
C PHE A 410 -38.64 -16.52 12.92
N ALA A 411 -37.80 -16.99 13.84
CA ALA A 411 -38.07 -18.14 14.68
C ALA A 411 -38.46 -17.72 16.09
N SER A 412 -39.67 -18.10 16.52
CA SER A 412 -40.17 -17.82 17.87
C SER A 412 -39.55 -18.72 18.95
N ASP A 413 -39.09 -19.93 18.60
CA ASP A 413 -38.52 -20.90 19.52
C ASP A 413 -37.16 -21.42 18.98
N LEU A 414 -36.09 -20.98 19.62
CA LEU A 414 -34.75 -21.51 19.39
C LEU A 414 -34.41 -22.55 20.46
N ASP A 415 -33.78 -23.65 20.04
CA ASP A 415 -33.23 -24.61 20.99
C ASP A 415 -32.08 -24.00 21.82
N GLU A 416 -31.77 -24.60 22.96
CA GLU A 416 -30.76 -24.09 23.89
C GLU A 416 -29.36 -24.05 23.26
N ALA A 417 -29.00 -25.01 22.38
CA ALA A 417 -27.70 -25.05 21.70
C ALA A 417 -27.56 -23.91 20.72
N THR A 418 -28.57 -23.67 19.89
CA THR A 418 -28.61 -22.56 18.93
C THR A 418 -28.57 -21.20 19.65
N ARG A 419 -29.27 -21.07 20.79
CA ARG A 419 -29.21 -19.84 21.59
C ARG A 419 -27.81 -19.57 22.12
N LYS A 420 -27.13 -20.58 22.67
CA LYS A 420 -25.76 -20.47 23.16
C LYS A 420 -24.78 -20.08 22.03
N GLN A 421 -24.94 -20.64 20.83
CA GLN A 421 -24.12 -20.27 19.66
C GLN A 421 -24.35 -18.82 19.24
N LEU A 422 -25.60 -18.35 19.23
CA LEU A 422 -25.94 -16.96 18.95
C LEU A 422 -25.32 -16.00 19.97
N GLU A 423 -25.47 -16.30 21.25
CA GLU A 423 -24.91 -15.49 22.34
C GLU A 423 -23.37 -15.44 22.27
N HIS A 424 -22.73 -16.58 22.01
CA HIS A 424 -21.26 -16.63 21.83
C HIS A 424 -20.83 -15.80 20.61
N GLY A 425 -21.46 -16.01 19.45
CA GLY A 425 -21.13 -15.26 18.24
C GLY A 425 -21.37 -13.75 18.37
N GLN A 426 -22.40 -13.35 19.11
CA GLN A 426 -22.66 -11.94 19.40
C GLN A 426 -21.56 -11.34 20.28
N ARG A 427 -21.10 -12.05 21.32
CA ARG A 427 -19.99 -11.61 22.17
C ARG A 427 -18.69 -11.52 21.39
N VAL A 428 -18.39 -12.50 20.54
CA VAL A 428 -17.21 -12.45 19.66
C VAL A 428 -17.29 -11.26 18.69
N THR A 429 -18.47 -10.96 18.14
CA THR A 429 -18.68 -9.78 17.28
C THR A 429 -18.37 -8.48 18.02
N GLU A 430 -18.86 -8.34 19.26
CA GLU A 430 -18.56 -7.16 20.09
C GLU A 430 -17.07 -7.11 20.45
N LEU A 431 -16.45 -8.24 20.78
CA LEU A 431 -15.03 -8.31 21.09
C LEU A 431 -14.14 -7.86 19.94
N MET A 432 -14.56 -8.10 18.68
CA MET A 432 -13.80 -7.69 17.49
C MET A 432 -13.85 -6.17 17.25
N LYS A 433 -14.75 -5.43 17.90
CA LYS A 433 -14.76 -3.97 17.83
C LYS A 433 -13.51 -3.39 18.47
N GLN A 434 -12.96 -2.38 17.83
CA GLN A 434 -11.71 -1.75 18.24
C GLN A 434 -11.70 -0.27 17.86
N LYS A 435 -11.18 0.58 18.74
CA LYS A 435 -11.05 2.01 18.48
C LYS A 435 -9.95 2.27 17.44
N GLN A 436 -10.11 3.33 16.67
CA GLN A 436 -9.05 3.81 15.76
C GLN A 436 -7.83 4.29 16.54
N TYR A 437 -6.67 4.12 15.95
CA TYR A 437 -5.37 4.55 16.47
C TYR A 437 -5.01 3.91 17.83
N ALA A 438 -5.53 2.72 18.05
CA ALA A 438 -5.28 1.92 19.24
C ALA A 438 -5.00 0.45 18.86
N PRO A 439 -3.92 0.18 18.13
CA PRO A 439 -3.57 -1.18 17.75
C PRO A 439 -3.22 -2.02 18.99
N TYR A 440 -3.64 -3.28 18.98
CA TYR A 440 -3.37 -4.24 20.05
C TYR A 440 -2.08 -5.01 19.76
N SER A 441 -1.28 -5.26 20.81
CA SER A 441 -0.12 -6.15 20.72
C SER A 441 -0.53 -7.62 20.56
N ILE A 442 0.42 -8.51 20.30
CA ILE A 442 0.16 -9.96 20.25
C ILE A 442 -0.40 -10.44 21.60
N ALA A 443 0.18 -9.97 22.71
CA ALA A 443 -0.26 -10.34 24.04
C ALA A 443 -1.69 -9.82 24.34
N ASP A 444 -1.99 -8.57 23.99
CA ASP A 444 -3.32 -8.01 24.15
C ASP A 444 -4.36 -8.87 23.43
N GLN A 445 -4.10 -9.20 22.16
CA GLN A 445 -5.00 -10.02 21.34
C GLN A 445 -5.16 -11.43 21.92
N ALA A 446 -4.04 -12.06 22.32
CA ALA A 446 -4.05 -13.40 22.88
C ALA A 446 -4.90 -13.50 24.16
N ILE A 447 -4.77 -12.54 25.06
CA ILE A 447 -5.54 -12.49 26.31
C ILE A 447 -7.02 -12.27 26.04
N SER A 448 -7.36 -11.30 25.17
CA SER A 448 -8.75 -11.05 24.75
C SER A 448 -9.42 -12.29 24.18
N ILE A 449 -8.74 -12.98 23.27
CA ILE A 449 -9.28 -14.16 22.60
C ILE A 449 -9.37 -15.35 23.56
N TYR A 450 -8.35 -15.54 24.41
CA TYR A 450 -8.35 -16.59 25.43
C TYR A 450 -9.55 -16.44 26.37
N ALA A 451 -9.79 -15.24 26.89
CA ALA A 451 -10.92 -14.96 27.78
C ALA A 451 -12.28 -15.25 27.12
N SER A 452 -12.41 -14.96 25.82
CA SER A 452 -13.62 -15.28 25.06
C SER A 452 -13.80 -16.79 24.85
N ASN A 453 -12.73 -17.49 24.44
CA ASN A 453 -12.78 -18.92 24.13
C ASN A 453 -13.07 -19.78 25.36
N GLU A 454 -12.51 -19.42 26.51
CA GLU A 454 -12.69 -20.14 27.78
C GLU A 454 -13.96 -19.73 28.53
N GLY A 455 -14.80 -18.89 27.90
CA GLY A 455 -16.11 -18.55 28.44
C GLY A 455 -16.11 -17.52 29.59
N TYR A 456 -15.01 -16.85 29.87
CA TYR A 456 -14.91 -15.84 30.92
C TYR A 456 -15.76 -14.58 30.67
N MET A 457 -16.33 -14.45 29.45
CA MET A 457 -17.21 -13.34 29.08
C MET A 457 -18.69 -13.71 29.03
N THR A 458 -19.07 -14.94 29.43
CA THR A 458 -20.46 -15.43 29.31
C THR A 458 -21.43 -14.73 30.25
N ASP A 459 -20.98 -14.29 31.41
CA ASP A 459 -21.73 -13.55 32.42
C ASP A 459 -21.65 -12.02 32.21
N VAL A 460 -20.88 -11.56 31.24
CA VAL A 460 -20.77 -10.14 30.90
C VAL A 460 -21.89 -9.75 29.94
N GLU A 461 -22.55 -8.63 30.22
CA GLU A 461 -23.55 -8.06 29.31
C GLU A 461 -22.90 -7.71 27.97
N VAL A 462 -23.56 -8.04 26.85
CA VAL A 462 -23.01 -7.84 25.49
C VAL A 462 -22.57 -6.39 25.26
N SER A 463 -23.33 -5.42 25.73
CA SER A 463 -23.02 -3.99 25.65
C SER A 463 -21.72 -3.58 26.35
N LYS A 464 -21.26 -4.39 27.33
CA LYS A 464 -20.06 -4.13 28.15
C LYS A 464 -18.84 -4.95 27.75
N ILE A 465 -18.91 -5.78 26.72
CA ILE A 465 -17.81 -6.65 26.31
C ILE A 465 -16.56 -5.83 25.95
N VAL A 466 -16.71 -4.71 25.26
CA VAL A 466 -15.59 -3.85 24.89
C VAL A 466 -14.94 -3.22 26.13
N ASP A 467 -15.75 -2.77 27.10
CA ASP A 467 -15.24 -2.17 28.33
C ASP A 467 -14.54 -3.22 29.21
N PHE A 468 -15.11 -4.43 29.29
CA PHE A 468 -14.47 -5.58 29.93
C PHE A 468 -13.12 -5.90 29.31
N ASP A 469 -13.03 -5.96 27.98
CA ASP A 469 -11.78 -6.24 27.26
C ASP A 469 -10.72 -5.18 27.54
N ILE A 470 -11.08 -3.90 27.50
CA ILE A 470 -10.19 -2.79 27.82
C ILE A 470 -9.67 -2.89 29.26
N ALA A 471 -10.56 -3.18 30.22
CA ALA A 471 -10.20 -3.31 31.63
C ALA A 471 -9.29 -4.53 31.87
N LEU A 472 -9.58 -5.67 31.22
CA LEU A 472 -8.76 -6.88 31.28
C LEU A 472 -7.34 -6.63 30.77
N ILE A 473 -7.21 -6.00 29.62
CA ILE A 473 -5.91 -5.66 29.04
C ILE A 473 -5.15 -4.68 29.94
N ALA A 474 -5.82 -3.65 30.48
CA ALA A 474 -5.20 -2.71 31.40
C ALA A 474 -4.67 -3.41 32.66
N TYR A 475 -5.46 -4.34 33.21
CA TYR A 475 -5.05 -5.16 34.36
C TYR A 475 -3.78 -5.99 34.06
N PHE A 476 -3.76 -6.69 32.91
CA PHE A 476 -2.57 -7.47 32.53
C PHE A 476 -1.34 -6.61 32.29
N ARG A 477 -1.49 -5.43 31.73
CA ARG A 477 -0.39 -4.49 31.51
C ARG A 477 0.20 -3.97 32.84
N SER A 478 -0.61 -3.86 33.91
CA SER A 478 -0.13 -3.44 35.23
C SER A 478 0.43 -4.59 36.06
N GLU A 479 -0.31 -5.70 36.15
CA GLU A 479 -0.01 -6.78 37.08
C GLU A 479 0.84 -7.92 36.47
N HIS A 480 0.80 -8.07 35.14
CA HIS A 480 1.44 -9.16 34.41
C HIS A 480 2.32 -8.66 33.26
N ALA A 481 3.00 -7.52 33.44
CA ALA A 481 3.80 -6.87 32.39
C ALA A 481 4.88 -7.80 31.81
N ASP A 482 5.53 -8.62 32.65
CA ASP A 482 6.57 -9.56 32.20
C ASP A 482 6.00 -10.66 31.31
N LEU A 483 4.81 -11.19 31.64
CA LEU A 483 4.10 -12.16 30.80
C LEU A 483 3.73 -11.56 29.46
N MET A 484 3.19 -10.32 29.46
CA MET A 484 2.85 -9.60 28.24
C MET A 484 4.05 -9.43 27.33
N LYS A 485 5.17 -8.98 27.91
CA LYS A 485 6.43 -8.82 27.19
C LYS A 485 6.94 -10.15 26.61
N GLN A 486 6.91 -11.22 27.39
CA GLN A 486 7.30 -12.56 26.94
C GLN A 486 6.47 -13.04 25.74
N ILE A 487 5.15 -12.81 25.77
CA ILE A 487 4.26 -13.17 24.67
C ILE A 487 4.56 -12.33 23.42
N ASP A 488 4.72 -11.02 23.58
CA ASP A 488 5.00 -10.11 22.47
C ASP A 488 6.34 -10.42 21.78
N GLU A 489 7.38 -10.75 22.55
CA GLU A 489 8.71 -11.07 22.02
C GLU A 489 8.80 -12.46 21.39
N THR A 490 8.11 -13.45 21.98
CA THR A 490 8.31 -14.86 21.55
C THR A 490 7.19 -15.40 20.67
N GLY A 491 5.97 -14.87 20.81
CA GLY A 491 4.77 -15.39 20.15
C GLY A 491 4.47 -16.88 20.45
N LYS A 492 5.10 -17.44 21.48
CA LYS A 492 4.95 -18.86 21.88
C LYS A 492 3.65 -19.08 22.65
N TYR A 493 3.18 -20.32 22.58
CA TYR A 493 2.08 -20.80 23.41
C TYR A 493 2.41 -22.19 23.93
N ASP A 494 2.65 -22.27 25.21
CA ASP A 494 2.94 -23.49 25.98
C ASP A 494 2.04 -23.58 27.22
N LYS A 495 2.15 -24.66 27.97
CA LYS A 495 1.32 -24.89 29.16
C LYS A 495 1.56 -23.87 30.26
N ASP A 496 2.77 -23.33 30.36
CA ASP A 496 3.14 -22.36 31.39
C ASP A 496 2.51 -21.01 31.08
N ILE A 497 2.58 -20.57 29.82
CA ILE A 497 1.93 -19.33 29.36
C ILE A 497 0.41 -19.46 29.48
N GLU A 498 -0.17 -20.58 29.07
CA GLU A 498 -1.61 -20.84 29.21
C GLU A 498 -2.06 -20.76 30.68
N ALA A 499 -1.33 -21.43 31.57
CA ALA A 499 -1.64 -21.41 33.01
C ALA A 499 -1.51 -20.00 33.61
N ALA A 500 -0.51 -19.23 33.18
CA ALA A 500 -0.32 -17.84 33.64
C ALA A 500 -1.45 -16.92 33.13
N ILE A 501 -1.87 -17.04 31.88
CA ILE A 501 -3.02 -16.29 31.34
C ILE A 501 -4.28 -16.66 32.12
N LYS A 502 -4.52 -17.95 32.31
CA LYS A 502 -5.68 -18.44 33.06
C LYS A 502 -5.75 -17.85 34.46
N ALA A 503 -4.66 -17.96 35.22
CA ALA A 503 -4.59 -17.42 36.56
C ALA A 503 -4.81 -15.90 36.62
N GLY A 504 -4.26 -15.16 35.64
CA GLY A 504 -4.46 -13.72 35.53
C GLY A 504 -5.91 -13.33 35.25
N VAL A 505 -6.58 -14.04 34.32
CA VAL A 505 -8.01 -13.79 34.01
C VAL A 505 -8.92 -14.13 35.19
N GLU A 506 -8.66 -15.26 35.87
CA GLU A 506 -9.42 -15.64 37.05
C GLU A 506 -9.25 -14.62 38.19
N ASN A 507 -8.06 -14.15 38.43
CA ASN A 507 -7.77 -13.11 39.42
C ASN A 507 -8.42 -11.77 39.07
N PHE A 508 -8.37 -11.37 37.79
CA PHE A 508 -9.08 -10.17 37.31
C PHE A 508 -10.58 -10.26 37.63
N LYS A 509 -11.22 -11.36 37.27
CA LYS A 509 -12.67 -11.55 37.53
C LYS A 509 -13.02 -11.57 39.01
N ALA A 510 -12.13 -12.04 39.88
CA ALA A 510 -12.36 -12.10 41.32
C ALA A 510 -12.14 -10.74 42.01
N THR A 511 -11.30 -9.85 41.46
CA THR A 511 -10.85 -8.65 42.17
C THR A 511 -11.31 -7.34 41.55
N GLN A 512 -11.69 -7.33 40.26
CA GLN A 512 -12.05 -6.11 39.54
C GLN A 512 -13.56 -6.04 39.26
N THR A 513 -14.11 -4.82 39.36
CA THR A 513 -15.45 -4.46 38.86
C THR A 513 -15.32 -3.78 37.51
N TYR A 514 -16.15 -4.16 36.53
CA TYR A 514 -16.12 -3.70 35.15
C TYR A 514 -17.52 -3.42 34.60
#